data_37822be043cb95d1f3e580e6fc700d0a
#
_entry.id   37822be043cb95d1f3e580e6fc700d0a
#
_cell.length_a   1.000
_cell.length_b   1.000
_cell.length_c   1.000
_cell.angle_alpha   90.00
_cell.angle_beta   90.00
_cell.angle_gamma   90.00
#
_symmetry.space_group_name_H-M   'P 1'
#
loop_
_entity.id
_entity.type
_entity.pdbx_description
1 polymer ?
#
loop_
_entity_poly.entity_id
_entity_poly.type
_entity_poly.pdbx_seq_one_letter_code
_entity_poly.pdbx_strand_id
1 'polypeptide(L)'
;MKNIVFTMDIDLAGEGRYASTRRLPYEYSINSWERWCEKNDCELFVLTDLLLPKEQMNICWQRYYLFDILEANDIQYDQILSVDADTIVHPDCPNFFEMTDRKMCGVHNEGSYDWIIRSIENYGKYFFNGHNMDFTKYIDCGFVIINDTHRDFFKQVIDFYNENAEMLRQVEKEWHAGTDQTPVNFLIEDKGVDFKWLPYEFNMCDMVRKEILGDDMMFTDWGWIYQYNSIPNNKEDRLTLHWMKKTYEHLYEN
;
A
#
# COMPACT_ATOMS: atom_id res chain seq x y z
N MET A 1 8.22 -13.58 -18.92
CA MET A 1 7.52 -13.47 -17.63
C MET A 1 6.75 -12.16 -17.68
N LYS A 2 5.55 -12.12 -17.11
CA LYS A 2 4.74 -10.90 -17.03
C LYS A 2 5.03 -10.10 -15.78
N ASN A 3 4.68 -8.84 -15.78
CA ASN A 3 4.62 -8.05 -14.55
C ASN A 3 3.32 -8.40 -13.80
N ILE A 4 3.37 -8.36 -12.47
CA ILE A 4 2.25 -8.67 -11.60
C ILE A 4 1.83 -7.43 -10.82
N VAL A 5 0.54 -7.16 -10.78
CA VAL A 5 -0.06 -6.26 -9.79
C VAL A 5 -0.60 -7.15 -8.66
N PHE A 6 -0.04 -7.01 -7.47
CA PHE A 6 -0.42 -7.74 -6.27
C PHE A 6 -1.21 -6.83 -5.33
N THR A 7 -2.40 -7.25 -4.94
CA THR A 7 -3.22 -6.54 -3.95
C THR A 7 -3.90 -7.51 -2.99
N MET A 8 -4.40 -6.99 -1.86
CA MET A 8 -5.04 -7.79 -0.82
C MET A 8 -6.47 -7.30 -0.60
N ASP A 9 -7.47 -8.07 -1.05
CA ASP A 9 -8.90 -7.84 -0.79
C ASP A 9 -9.45 -8.92 0.15
N ILE A 10 -9.07 -8.84 1.42
CA ILE A 10 -9.42 -9.81 2.46
C ILE A 10 -10.68 -9.37 3.19
N ASP A 11 -11.66 -10.27 3.28
CA ASP A 11 -12.90 -10.03 4.00
C ASP A 11 -12.70 -10.06 5.52
N LEU A 12 -12.65 -8.89 6.12
CA LEU A 12 -12.61 -8.69 7.57
C LEU A 12 -13.98 -8.28 8.16
N ALA A 13 -15.06 -8.50 7.42
CA ALA A 13 -16.40 -8.17 7.89
C ALA A 13 -16.74 -8.89 9.20
N GLY A 14 -17.33 -8.15 10.14
CA GLY A 14 -17.66 -8.68 11.46
C GLY A 14 -16.53 -8.64 12.48
N GLU A 15 -15.33 -8.13 12.14
CA GLU A 15 -14.17 -8.12 13.00
C GLU A 15 -13.68 -6.71 13.39
N GLY A 16 -13.55 -6.44 14.70
CA GLY A 16 -13.00 -5.19 15.23
C GLY A 16 -13.69 -3.94 14.66
N ARG A 17 -12.92 -3.02 14.09
CA ARG A 17 -13.43 -1.80 13.44
C ARG A 17 -14.31 -2.08 12.22
N TYR A 18 -14.27 -3.29 11.69
CA TYR A 18 -15.05 -3.74 10.54
C TYR A 18 -16.34 -4.50 10.94
N ALA A 19 -16.63 -4.61 12.23
CA ALA A 19 -17.73 -5.42 12.77
C ALA A 19 -19.12 -5.08 12.20
N SER A 20 -19.32 -3.86 11.73
CA SER A 20 -20.59 -3.39 11.14
C SER A 20 -20.58 -3.42 9.61
N THR A 21 -19.49 -3.87 8.98
CA THR A 21 -19.36 -3.81 7.54
C THR A 21 -19.49 -5.20 6.96
N ARG A 22 -20.43 -5.38 6.04
CA ARG A 22 -20.34 -6.45 5.06
C ARG A 22 -19.04 -6.24 4.29
N ARG A 23 -18.47 -7.32 3.75
CA ARG A 23 -17.51 -7.23 2.67
C ARG A 23 -18.08 -6.22 1.67
N LEU A 24 -17.51 -5.04 1.70
CA LEU A 24 -17.67 -4.14 0.61
C LEU A 24 -16.43 -4.39 -0.22
N PRO A 25 -16.60 -5.13 -1.29
CA PRO A 25 -15.49 -5.43 -2.13
C PRO A 25 -14.89 -4.11 -2.56
N TYR A 26 -13.61 -4.07 -2.56
CA TYR A 26 -12.89 -3.07 -3.33
C TYR A 26 -13.06 -3.39 -4.84
N GLU A 27 -14.30 -3.74 -5.24
CA GLU A 27 -14.63 -4.18 -6.60
C GLU A 27 -14.23 -3.15 -7.66
N TYR A 28 -14.39 -1.88 -7.32
CA TYR A 28 -14.01 -0.79 -8.22
C TYR A 28 -12.48 -0.70 -8.39
N SER A 29 -11.72 -0.95 -7.31
CA SER A 29 -10.27 -1.09 -7.37
C SER A 29 -9.88 -2.26 -8.26
N ILE A 30 -10.38 -3.45 -7.93
CA ILE A 30 -10.07 -4.68 -8.67
C ILE A 30 -10.40 -4.51 -10.15
N ASN A 31 -11.60 -4.01 -10.48
CA ASN A 31 -12.00 -3.78 -11.87
C ASN A 31 -11.10 -2.76 -12.59
N SER A 32 -10.65 -1.70 -11.90
CA SER A 32 -9.75 -0.72 -12.50
C SER A 32 -8.37 -1.33 -12.80
N TRP A 33 -7.84 -2.11 -11.85
CA TRP A 33 -6.57 -2.80 -12.01
C TRP A 33 -6.63 -3.93 -13.05
N GLU A 34 -7.72 -4.70 -13.13
CA GLU A 34 -7.93 -5.70 -14.20
C GLU A 34 -7.82 -5.06 -15.58
N ARG A 35 -8.57 -3.96 -15.81
CA ARG A 35 -8.53 -3.24 -17.10
C ARG A 35 -7.14 -2.67 -17.41
N TRP A 36 -6.45 -2.13 -16.41
CA TRP A 36 -5.09 -1.63 -16.60
C TRP A 36 -4.11 -2.76 -16.92
N CYS A 37 -4.21 -3.89 -16.23
CA CYS A 37 -3.38 -5.07 -16.46
C CYS A 37 -3.59 -5.64 -17.86
N GLU A 38 -4.84 -5.77 -18.31
CA GLU A 38 -5.17 -6.20 -19.68
C GLU A 38 -4.52 -5.29 -20.73
N LYS A 39 -4.62 -3.96 -20.56
CA LYS A 39 -4.04 -2.96 -21.47
C LYS A 39 -2.51 -3.03 -21.55
N ASN A 40 -1.85 -3.37 -20.44
CA ASN A 40 -0.39 -3.33 -20.30
C ASN A 40 0.29 -4.72 -20.30
N ASP A 41 -0.44 -5.79 -20.69
CA ASP A 41 0.04 -7.19 -20.68
C ASP A 41 0.62 -7.62 -19.32
N CYS A 42 -0.03 -7.20 -18.22
CA CYS A 42 0.28 -7.58 -16.86
C CYS A 42 -0.76 -8.57 -16.32
N GLU A 43 -0.50 -9.16 -15.16
CA GLU A 43 -1.45 -10.02 -14.45
C GLU A 43 -1.82 -9.39 -13.10
N LEU A 44 -3.11 -9.43 -12.75
CA LEU A 44 -3.58 -9.05 -11.43
C LEU A 44 -3.65 -10.29 -10.54
N PHE A 45 -2.99 -10.24 -9.38
CA PHE A 45 -3.12 -11.24 -8.31
C PHE A 45 -3.79 -10.62 -7.09
N VAL A 46 -4.94 -11.15 -6.71
CA VAL A 46 -5.70 -10.69 -5.55
C VAL A 46 -5.64 -11.73 -4.44
N LEU A 47 -4.99 -11.41 -3.33
CA LEU A 47 -5.02 -12.25 -2.14
C LEU A 47 -6.34 -12.02 -1.38
N THR A 48 -7.14 -13.08 -1.25
CA THR A 48 -8.47 -13.02 -0.64
C THR A 48 -8.55 -13.61 0.77
N ASP A 49 -7.52 -14.33 1.18
CA ASP A 49 -7.49 -15.03 2.47
C ASP A 49 -6.29 -14.60 3.31
N LEU A 50 -6.49 -14.54 4.63
CA LEU A 50 -5.39 -14.33 5.57
C LEU A 50 -4.41 -15.52 5.54
N LEU A 51 -3.12 -15.23 5.47
CA LEU A 51 -2.06 -16.25 5.61
C LEU A 51 -1.93 -16.73 7.06
N LEU A 52 -2.05 -15.79 7.98
CA LEU A 52 -1.95 -15.98 9.42
C LEU A 52 -3.14 -15.32 10.11
N PRO A 53 -3.61 -15.87 11.25
CA PRO A 53 -4.61 -15.19 12.07
C PRO A 53 -4.16 -13.76 12.38
N LYS A 54 -5.08 -12.79 12.30
CA LYS A 54 -4.77 -11.37 12.55
C LYS A 54 -4.22 -11.09 13.95
N GLU A 55 -4.52 -11.98 14.91
CA GLU A 55 -3.99 -11.92 16.28
C GLU A 55 -2.49 -12.26 16.33
N GLN A 56 -2.01 -13.05 15.38
CA GLN A 56 -0.58 -13.36 15.23
C GLN A 56 0.14 -12.28 14.44
N MET A 57 -0.46 -11.85 13.32
CA MET A 57 0.12 -10.85 12.43
C MET A 57 -0.96 -9.94 11.85
N ASN A 58 -0.80 -8.63 12.05
CA ASN A 58 -1.67 -7.65 11.40
C ASN A 58 -1.63 -7.83 9.88
N ILE A 59 -2.79 -7.63 9.23
CA ILE A 59 -2.95 -7.81 7.78
C ILE A 59 -1.90 -7.03 6.96
N CYS A 60 -1.55 -5.81 7.38
CA CYS A 60 -0.57 -5.00 6.64
C CYS A 60 0.81 -5.67 6.52
N TRP A 61 1.20 -6.47 7.51
CA TRP A 61 2.45 -7.21 7.49
C TRP A 61 2.39 -8.46 6.61
N GLN A 62 1.22 -9.01 6.34
CA GLN A 62 1.08 -10.24 5.57
C GLN A 62 1.41 -10.03 4.08
N ARG A 63 1.39 -8.80 3.58
CA ARG A 63 1.81 -8.48 2.20
C ARG A 63 3.27 -8.83 1.92
N TYR A 64 4.13 -8.85 2.95
CA TYR A 64 5.56 -9.13 2.76
C TYR A 64 5.86 -10.60 2.49
N TYR A 65 4.86 -11.50 2.57
CA TYR A 65 4.94 -12.87 2.06
C TYR A 65 4.64 -13.00 0.56
N LEU A 66 4.48 -11.89 -0.16
CA LEU A 66 4.04 -11.93 -1.56
C LEU A 66 4.91 -12.81 -2.47
N PHE A 67 6.22 -12.87 -2.25
CA PHE A 67 7.10 -13.75 -3.01
C PHE A 67 6.79 -15.22 -2.75
N ASP A 68 6.56 -15.61 -1.51
CA ASP A 68 6.22 -16.97 -1.12
C ASP A 68 4.81 -17.35 -1.62
N ILE A 69 3.88 -16.38 -1.61
CA ILE A 69 2.52 -16.55 -2.13
C ILE A 69 2.56 -16.83 -3.63
N LEU A 70 3.28 -16.02 -4.40
CA LEU A 70 3.39 -16.19 -5.85
C LEU A 70 4.08 -17.51 -6.21
N GLU A 71 5.14 -17.88 -5.48
CA GLU A 71 5.84 -19.15 -5.64
C GLU A 71 4.93 -20.34 -5.34
N ALA A 72 4.15 -20.30 -4.24
CA ALA A 72 3.20 -21.34 -3.87
C ALA A 72 2.05 -21.53 -4.89
N ASN A 73 1.79 -20.53 -5.72
CA ASN A 73 0.82 -20.55 -6.81
C ASN A 73 1.44 -20.79 -8.19
N ASP A 74 2.74 -21.15 -8.27
CA ASP A 74 3.48 -21.37 -9.52
C ASP A 74 3.48 -20.15 -10.46
N ILE A 75 3.35 -18.93 -9.92
CA ILE A 75 3.30 -17.69 -10.69
C ILE A 75 4.70 -17.16 -10.95
N GLN A 76 5.05 -17.03 -12.23
CA GLN A 76 6.32 -16.46 -12.69
C GLN A 76 6.13 -14.98 -13.00
N TYR A 77 7.05 -14.14 -12.54
CA TYR A 77 6.97 -12.69 -12.69
C TYR A 77 8.31 -12.08 -13.16
N ASP A 78 8.25 -10.90 -13.75
CA ASP A 78 9.42 -10.04 -14.01
C ASP A 78 9.56 -8.97 -12.91
N GLN A 79 8.52 -8.19 -12.70
CA GLN A 79 8.40 -7.20 -11.62
C GLN A 79 7.03 -7.34 -10.96
N ILE A 80 6.91 -6.88 -9.72
CA ILE A 80 5.67 -6.91 -8.94
C ILE A 80 5.39 -5.50 -8.43
N LEU A 81 4.19 -4.99 -8.66
CA LEU A 81 3.63 -3.89 -7.89
C LEU A 81 2.86 -4.48 -6.70
N SER A 82 3.23 -4.13 -5.48
CA SER A 82 2.39 -4.30 -4.30
C SER A 82 1.59 -3.02 -4.10
N VAL A 83 0.26 -3.10 -4.19
CA VAL A 83 -0.63 -1.93 -4.09
C VAL A 83 -1.77 -2.17 -3.11
N ASP A 84 -2.17 -1.12 -2.39
CA ASP A 84 -3.32 -1.18 -1.47
C ASP A 84 -4.63 -1.31 -2.24
N ALA A 85 -5.57 -2.07 -1.68
CA ALA A 85 -6.87 -2.32 -2.31
C ALA A 85 -7.80 -1.10 -2.32
N ASP A 86 -7.51 -0.05 -1.57
CA ASP A 86 -8.26 1.20 -1.58
C ASP A 86 -7.75 2.19 -2.64
N THR A 87 -7.36 1.69 -3.81
CA THR A 87 -6.85 2.49 -4.93
C THR A 87 -7.72 2.36 -6.17
N ILE A 88 -7.74 3.40 -7.01
CA ILE A 88 -8.26 3.37 -8.40
C ILE A 88 -7.14 3.80 -9.33
N VAL A 89 -6.88 3.05 -10.38
CA VAL A 89 -5.93 3.41 -11.43
C VAL A 89 -6.65 4.08 -12.60
N HIS A 90 -6.06 5.15 -13.15
CA HIS A 90 -6.60 5.84 -14.32
C HIS A 90 -6.45 4.96 -15.58
N PRO A 91 -7.43 4.90 -16.51
CA PRO A 91 -7.34 4.08 -17.72
C PRO A 91 -6.15 4.42 -18.62
N ASP A 92 -5.67 5.65 -18.56
CA ASP A 92 -4.51 6.11 -19.34
C ASP A 92 -3.21 6.16 -18.55
N CYS A 93 -3.18 5.57 -17.34
CA CYS A 93 -1.97 5.45 -16.57
C CYS A 93 -0.87 4.74 -17.39
N PRO A 94 0.30 5.37 -17.56
CA PRO A 94 1.40 4.75 -18.31
C PRO A 94 1.91 3.50 -17.60
N ASN A 95 2.60 2.65 -18.36
CA ASN A 95 3.23 1.45 -17.81
C ASN A 95 4.44 1.84 -16.93
N PHE A 96 4.22 1.98 -15.65
CA PHE A 96 5.25 2.36 -14.69
C PHE A 96 6.35 1.31 -14.51
N PHE A 97 6.13 0.04 -14.90
CA PHE A 97 7.16 -1.00 -14.85
C PHE A 97 8.34 -0.69 -15.78
N GLU A 98 8.11 0.07 -16.84
CA GLU A 98 9.15 0.51 -17.77
C GLU A 98 10.04 1.63 -17.18
N MET A 99 9.63 2.22 -16.07
CA MET A 99 10.29 3.37 -15.44
C MET A 99 11.19 2.98 -14.27
N THR A 100 11.22 1.72 -13.86
CA THR A 100 11.82 1.29 -12.58
C THR A 100 13.34 1.19 -12.58
N ASP A 101 13.98 1.05 -13.74
CA ASP A 101 15.40 0.67 -13.86
C ASP A 101 15.73 -0.61 -13.05
N ARG A 102 14.73 -1.46 -12.82
CA ARG A 102 14.76 -2.68 -12.00
C ARG A 102 15.13 -2.45 -10.52
N LYS A 103 15.00 -1.24 -10.04
CA LYS A 103 15.15 -0.87 -8.63
C LYS A 103 13.85 -1.07 -7.87
N MET A 104 13.93 -1.07 -6.55
CA MET A 104 12.74 -0.85 -5.73
C MET A 104 12.23 0.57 -6.00
N CYS A 105 10.92 0.70 -6.25
CA CYS A 105 10.33 2.01 -6.52
C CYS A 105 9.13 2.24 -5.62
N GLY A 106 8.87 3.50 -5.34
CA GLY A 106 7.69 3.96 -4.61
C GLY A 106 7.53 5.46 -4.72
N VAL A 107 6.54 5.97 -4.04
CA VAL A 107 6.18 7.39 -4.03
C VAL A 107 6.36 7.93 -2.62
N HIS A 108 6.69 9.22 -2.49
CA HIS A 108 6.71 9.88 -1.19
C HIS A 108 5.35 9.79 -0.50
N ASN A 109 5.37 9.45 0.79
CA ASN A 109 4.19 9.67 1.61
C ASN A 109 4.12 11.16 1.97
N GLU A 110 3.27 11.88 1.29
CA GLU A 110 3.02 13.31 1.53
C GLU A 110 1.79 13.55 2.41
N GLY A 111 1.38 12.54 3.17
CA GLY A 111 0.19 12.60 3.99
C GLY A 111 0.28 13.53 5.20
N SER A 112 -0.04 13.00 6.35
CA SER A 112 0.03 13.76 7.60
C SER A 112 1.46 13.88 8.09
N TYR A 113 2.03 15.08 7.95
CA TYR A 113 3.37 15.39 8.41
C TYR A 113 3.58 15.08 9.91
N ASP A 114 2.60 15.46 10.75
CA ASP A 114 2.59 15.12 12.17
C ASP A 114 2.68 13.61 12.41
N TRP A 115 1.89 12.84 11.67
CA TRP A 115 1.89 11.39 11.79
C TRP A 115 3.24 10.77 11.38
N ILE A 116 3.83 11.24 10.28
CA ILE A 116 5.14 10.78 9.79
C ILE A 116 6.22 11.04 10.83
N ILE A 117 6.34 12.26 11.31
CA ILE A 117 7.36 12.65 12.29
C ILE A 117 7.21 11.85 13.58
N ARG A 118 6.00 11.79 14.13
CA ARG A 118 5.71 11.01 15.35
C ARG A 118 6.02 9.52 15.17
N SER A 119 5.73 8.97 14.00
CA SER A 119 6.06 7.59 13.68
C SER A 119 7.57 7.37 13.62
N ILE A 120 8.31 8.22 12.91
CA ILE A 120 9.78 8.17 12.83
C ILE A 120 10.41 8.26 14.23
N GLU A 121 10.02 9.24 15.05
CA GLU A 121 10.57 9.41 16.40
C GLU A 121 10.33 8.19 17.29
N ASN A 122 9.13 7.63 17.28
CA ASN A 122 8.81 6.47 18.10
C ASN A 122 9.49 5.20 17.61
N TYR A 123 9.43 4.90 16.32
CA TYR A 123 10.12 3.72 15.80
C TYR A 123 11.63 3.83 15.92
N GLY A 124 12.21 5.00 15.63
CA GLY A 124 13.63 5.27 15.83
C GLY A 124 14.06 5.00 17.27
N LYS A 125 13.28 5.47 18.24
CA LYS A 125 13.56 5.29 19.67
C LYS A 125 13.51 3.83 20.11
N TYR A 126 12.50 3.08 19.71
CA TYR A 126 12.26 1.74 20.24
C TYR A 126 12.97 0.62 19.47
N PHE A 127 13.25 0.80 18.18
CA PHE A 127 13.77 -0.26 17.33
C PHE A 127 15.11 0.04 16.64
N PHE A 128 15.46 1.32 16.49
CA PHE A 128 16.62 1.74 15.71
C PHE A 128 17.62 2.59 16.50
N ASN A 129 17.79 2.31 17.80
CA ASN A 129 18.77 2.93 18.69
C ASN A 129 18.73 4.47 18.74
N GLY A 130 17.53 5.04 18.58
CA GLY A 130 17.34 6.50 18.52
C GLY A 130 17.70 7.14 17.19
N HIS A 131 17.96 6.34 16.15
CA HIS A 131 18.14 6.87 14.81
C HIS A 131 16.88 7.61 14.35
N ASN A 132 17.09 8.77 13.75
CA ASN A 132 16.00 9.60 13.22
C ASN A 132 16.20 9.73 11.70
N MET A 133 15.44 8.98 10.94
CA MET A 133 15.55 8.99 9.49
C MET A 133 15.07 10.32 8.89
N ASP A 134 15.55 10.63 7.71
CA ASP A 134 15.13 11.79 6.95
C ASP A 134 13.69 11.58 6.41
N PHE A 135 12.73 12.32 6.97
CA PHE A 135 11.31 12.24 6.58
C PHE A 135 11.08 12.54 5.09
N THR A 136 11.98 13.27 4.43
CA THR A 136 11.88 13.53 2.98
C THR A 136 12.14 12.27 2.15
N LYS A 137 12.58 11.20 2.78
CA LYS A 137 12.79 9.88 2.17
C LYS A 137 11.75 8.84 2.62
N TYR A 138 10.64 9.29 3.20
CA TYR A 138 9.61 8.41 3.71
C TYR A 138 8.64 8.02 2.59
N ILE A 139 8.63 6.72 2.22
CA ILE A 139 7.75 6.19 1.16
C ILE A 139 6.37 5.82 1.70
N ASP A 140 5.40 5.83 0.82
CA ASP A 140 4.11 5.18 1.04
C ASP A 140 4.20 3.70 0.66
N CYS A 141 3.95 2.80 1.62
CA CYS A 141 3.95 1.36 1.37
C CYS A 141 2.68 0.85 0.68
N GLY A 142 1.71 1.72 0.46
CA GLY A 142 0.53 1.43 -0.36
C GLY A 142 0.81 1.32 -1.86
N PHE A 143 2.02 1.68 -2.30
CA PHE A 143 2.47 1.53 -3.68
C PHE A 143 3.98 1.29 -3.73
N VAL A 144 4.38 0.03 -3.93
CA VAL A 144 5.81 -0.35 -3.99
C VAL A 144 6.05 -1.31 -5.15
N ILE A 145 6.96 -0.96 -6.07
CA ILE A 145 7.38 -1.84 -7.16
C ILE A 145 8.70 -2.51 -6.79
N ILE A 146 8.75 -3.82 -6.99
CA ILE A 146 9.88 -4.68 -6.65
C ILE A 146 10.11 -5.72 -7.74
N ASN A 147 11.18 -6.47 -7.59
CA ASN A 147 11.49 -7.65 -8.41
C ASN A 147 12.21 -8.70 -7.56
N ASP A 148 12.63 -9.79 -8.17
CA ASP A 148 13.24 -10.94 -7.49
C ASP A 148 14.48 -10.58 -6.64
N THR A 149 15.23 -9.55 -7.00
CA THR A 149 16.41 -9.11 -6.23
C THR A 149 16.07 -8.56 -4.84
N HIS A 150 14.79 -8.24 -4.58
CA HIS A 150 14.30 -7.73 -3.30
C HIS A 150 13.74 -8.82 -2.37
N ARG A 151 13.74 -10.09 -2.78
CA ARG A 151 13.23 -11.22 -2.00
C ARG A 151 13.87 -11.31 -0.61
N ASP A 152 15.19 -11.18 -0.53
CA ASP A 152 15.91 -11.23 0.74
C ASP A 152 15.57 -10.05 1.66
N PHE A 153 15.31 -8.87 1.08
CA PHE A 153 14.84 -7.72 1.86
C PHE A 153 13.47 -7.98 2.46
N PHE A 154 12.52 -8.55 1.71
CA PHE A 154 11.19 -8.90 2.22
C PHE A 154 11.26 -9.95 3.34
N LYS A 155 12.16 -10.92 3.23
CA LYS A 155 12.46 -11.84 4.33
C LYS A 155 12.93 -11.10 5.58
N GLN A 156 13.85 -10.15 5.44
CA GLN A 156 14.33 -9.36 6.57
C GLN A 156 13.22 -8.51 7.21
N VAL A 157 12.24 -8.02 6.42
CA VAL A 157 11.04 -7.35 6.96
C VAL A 157 10.22 -8.30 7.82
N ILE A 158 9.99 -9.53 7.36
CA ILE A 158 9.28 -10.56 8.14
C ILE A 158 10.04 -10.96 9.40
N ASP A 159 11.36 -11.17 9.30
CA ASP A 159 12.20 -11.49 10.44
C ASP A 159 12.15 -10.38 11.49
N PHE A 160 12.25 -9.12 11.06
CA PHE A 160 12.09 -7.96 11.94
C PHE A 160 10.74 -7.96 12.67
N TYR A 161 9.64 -8.25 11.95
CA TYR A 161 8.33 -8.37 12.58
C TYR A 161 8.32 -9.49 13.63
N ASN A 162 8.80 -10.68 13.28
CA ASN A 162 8.78 -11.84 14.19
C ASN A 162 9.60 -11.60 15.47
N GLU A 163 10.73 -10.93 15.36
CA GLU A 163 11.60 -10.57 16.48
C GLU A 163 10.98 -9.48 17.38
N ASN A 164 10.12 -8.62 16.84
CA ASN A 164 9.66 -7.40 17.51
C ASN A 164 8.13 -7.31 17.67
N ALA A 165 7.38 -8.36 17.34
CA ALA A 165 5.91 -8.32 17.19
C ALA A 165 5.16 -7.74 18.41
N GLU A 166 5.60 -8.03 19.63
CA GLU A 166 4.96 -7.52 20.86
C GLU A 166 5.18 -6.01 20.99
N MET A 167 6.42 -5.55 20.83
CA MET A 167 6.75 -4.13 20.94
C MET A 167 6.13 -3.32 19.78
N LEU A 168 6.06 -3.88 18.57
CA LEU A 168 5.38 -3.25 17.43
C LEU A 168 3.91 -2.98 17.74
N ARG A 169 3.20 -3.97 18.27
CA ARG A 169 1.79 -3.80 18.70
C ARG A 169 1.64 -2.76 19.81
N GLN A 170 2.59 -2.70 20.74
CA GLN A 170 2.58 -1.70 21.80
C GLN A 170 2.76 -0.28 21.23
N VAL A 171 3.75 -0.06 20.37
CA VAL A 171 4.03 1.25 19.76
C VAL A 171 2.86 1.72 18.89
N GLU A 172 2.28 0.82 18.10
CA GLU A 172 1.08 1.13 17.30
C GLU A 172 -0.09 1.58 18.18
N LYS A 173 -0.34 0.85 19.28
CA LYS A 173 -1.47 1.10 20.19
C LYS A 173 -1.29 2.37 21.03
N GLU A 174 -0.10 2.58 21.58
CA GLU A 174 0.15 3.70 22.51
C GLU A 174 0.36 5.03 21.80
N TRP A 175 1.01 5.01 20.65
CA TRP A 175 1.44 6.21 19.95
C TRP A 175 0.66 6.48 18.66
N HIS A 176 -0.26 5.58 18.30
CA HIS A 176 -0.97 5.65 17.02
C HIS A 176 0.00 5.86 15.84
N ALA A 177 1.16 5.21 15.93
CA ALA A 177 2.19 5.20 14.90
C ALA A 177 1.80 4.25 13.75
N GLY A 178 2.51 4.32 12.63
CA GLY A 178 2.27 3.42 11.50
C GLY A 178 2.49 1.95 11.85
N THR A 179 1.82 1.07 11.13
CA THR A 179 1.93 -0.39 11.33
C THR A 179 3.25 -0.93 10.76
N ASP A 180 3.26 -1.20 9.47
CA ASP A 180 4.38 -1.77 8.71
C ASP A 180 5.23 -0.67 8.03
N GLN A 181 4.60 0.40 7.59
CA GLN A 181 5.24 1.41 6.74
C GLN A 181 6.48 2.04 7.38
N THR A 182 6.42 2.42 8.66
CA THR A 182 7.55 3.10 9.32
C THR A 182 8.77 2.19 9.47
N PRO A 183 8.65 0.96 10.05
CA PRO A 183 9.81 0.07 10.12
C PRO A 183 10.36 -0.33 8.75
N VAL A 184 9.52 -0.48 7.74
CA VAL A 184 10.00 -0.78 6.37
C VAL A 184 10.83 0.37 5.82
N ASN A 185 10.42 1.62 6.04
CA ASN A 185 11.21 2.80 5.65
C ASN A 185 12.60 2.81 6.32
N PHE A 186 12.66 2.51 7.63
CA PHE A 186 13.94 2.37 8.34
C PHE A 186 14.80 1.23 7.78
N LEU A 187 14.19 0.09 7.48
CA LEU A 187 14.92 -1.06 6.92
C LEU A 187 15.45 -0.78 5.51
N ILE A 188 14.73 -0.05 4.68
CA ILE A 188 15.20 0.39 3.35
C ILE A 188 16.50 1.19 3.51
N GLU A 189 16.53 2.15 4.45
CA GLU A 189 17.72 2.96 4.72
C GLU A 189 18.85 2.11 5.33
N ASP A 190 18.55 1.32 6.38
CA ASP A 190 19.53 0.50 7.10
C ASP A 190 20.22 -0.54 6.20
N LYS A 191 19.47 -1.15 5.30
CA LYS A 191 19.98 -2.17 4.38
C LYS A 191 20.55 -1.59 3.08
N GLY A 192 20.48 -0.27 2.91
CA GLY A 192 20.98 0.40 1.71
C GLY A 192 20.31 -0.08 0.43
N VAL A 193 18.99 -0.31 0.48
CA VAL A 193 18.23 -0.77 -0.68
C VAL A 193 18.31 0.29 -1.78
N ASP A 194 18.68 -0.13 -2.99
CA ASP A 194 18.72 0.78 -4.15
C ASP A 194 17.30 1.16 -4.55
N PHE A 195 16.92 2.40 -4.25
CA PHE A 195 15.56 2.89 -4.34
C PHE A 195 15.44 4.00 -5.39
N LYS A 196 14.39 3.94 -6.20
CA LYS A 196 14.05 4.97 -7.19
C LYS A 196 12.69 5.58 -6.87
N TRP A 197 12.66 6.89 -6.75
CA TRP A 197 11.43 7.66 -6.56
C TRP A 197 10.66 7.76 -7.87
N LEU A 198 9.36 7.44 -7.80
CA LEU A 198 8.41 7.78 -8.85
C LEU A 198 7.68 9.08 -8.50
N PRO A 199 7.20 9.82 -9.50
CA PRO A 199 6.39 11.01 -9.29
C PRO A 199 5.14 10.74 -8.45
N TYR A 200 4.68 11.77 -7.74
CA TYR A 200 3.49 11.72 -6.87
C TYR A 200 2.22 11.22 -7.59
N GLU A 201 2.11 11.50 -8.86
CA GLU A 201 1.00 11.10 -9.72
C GLU A 201 0.76 9.57 -9.74
N PHE A 202 1.77 8.78 -9.40
CA PHE A 202 1.65 7.31 -9.33
C PHE A 202 1.10 6.78 -8.01
N ASN A 203 0.91 7.62 -7.00
CA ASN A 203 0.16 7.27 -5.79
C ASN A 203 -0.29 8.51 -5.03
N MET A 204 -1.40 9.08 -5.43
CA MET A 204 -2.00 10.24 -4.78
C MET A 204 -2.70 9.81 -3.49
N CYS A 205 -1.98 9.81 -2.39
CA CYS A 205 -2.48 9.44 -1.07
C CYS A 205 -2.96 10.66 -0.26
N ASP A 206 -3.72 10.41 0.83
CA ASP A 206 -4.22 11.42 1.78
C ASP A 206 -5.01 12.57 1.12
N MET A 207 -5.74 12.28 0.06
CA MET A 207 -6.42 13.30 -0.77
C MET A 207 -7.43 14.15 0.02
N VAL A 208 -8.11 13.59 1.03
CA VAL A 208 -9.01 14.36 1.91
C VAL A 208 -8.25 15.40 2.72
N ARG A 209 -7.11 15.01 3.31
CA ARG A 209 -6.30 15.93 4.11
C ARG A 209 -5.66 17.04 3.29
N LYS A 210 -5.41 16.77 2.01
CA LYS A 210 -4.89 17.73 1.04
C LYS A 210 -5.99 18.60 0.42
N GLU A 211 -7.26 18.34 0.77
CA GLU A 211 -8.44 19.05 0.24
C GLU A 211 -8.56 19.02 -1.29
N ILE A 212 -8.05 17.92 -1.90
CA ILE A 212 -8.10 17.74 -3.36
C ILE A 212 -9.19 16.79 -3.81
N LEU A 213 -9.79 16.02 -2.88
CA LEU A 213 -10.90 15.13 -3.18
C LEU A 213 -12.19 15.94 -3.26
N GLY A 214 -12.73 16.11 -4.44
CA GLY A 214 -13.90 16.95 -4.70
C GLY A 214 -14.84 16.39 -5.74
N ASP A 215 -16.10 16.86 -5.71
CA ASP A 215 -17.18 16.42 -6.59
C ASP A 215 -16.97 16.78 -8.06
N ASP A 216 -16.12 17.75 -8.34
CA ASP A 216 -15.70 18.16 -9.69
C ASP A 216 -14.73 17.16 -10.34
N MET A 217 -14.22 16.20 -9.56
CA MET A 217 -13.27 15.16 -9.99
C MET A 217 -11.95 15.70 -10.59
N MET A 218 -11.62 16.97 -10.34
CA MET A 218 -10.42 17.61 -10.91
C MET A 218 -9.11 16.89 -10.54
N PHE A 219 -9.07 16.17 -9.41
CA PHE A 219 -7.89 15.41 -9.02
C PHE A 219 -7.55 14.30 -10.04
N THR A 220 -8.51 13.86 -10.85
CA THR A 220 -8.28 12.84 -11.89
C THR A 220 -7.47 13.38 -13.07
N ASP A 221 -7.37 14.69 -13.22
CA ASP A 221 -6.50 15.33 -14.20
C ASP A 221 -5.05 15.49 -13.72
N TRP A 222 -4.78 15.21 -12.41
CA TRP A 222 -3.49 15.50 -11.79
C TRP A 222 -2.63 14.26 -11.58
N GLY A 223 -3.18 13.08 -11.71
CA GLY A 223 -2.42 11.88 -11.47
C GLY A 223 -3.05 10.62 -12.05
N TRP A 224 -2.40 9.50 -11.77
CA TRP A 224 -2.69 8.22 -12.39
C TRP A 224 -3.27 7.19 -11.44
N ILE A 225 -2.90 7.23 -10.15
CA ILE A 225 -3.36 6.29 -9.14
C ILE A 225 -3.81 7.07 -7.92
N TYR A 226 -5.04 6.83 -7.48
CA TYR A 226 -5.72 7.55 -6.40
C TYR A 226 -5.93 6.61 -5.23
N GLN A 227 -5.28 6.88 -4.09
CA GLN A 227 -5.42 6.09 -2.87
C GLN A 227 -6.40 6.77 -1.90
N TYR A 228 -7.42 6.04 -1.48
CA TYR A 228 -8.51 6.51 -0.64
C TYR A 228 -8.29 6.22 0.83
N ASN A 229 -7.03 6.34 1.28
CA ASN A 229 -6.64 6.22 2.67
C ASN A 229 -7.11 7.43 3.48
N SER A 230 -7.14 7.26 4.81
CA SER A 230 -7.40 8.35 5.77
C SER A 230 -8.74 9.08 5.60
N ILE A 231 -9.68 8.55 4.84
CA ILE A 231 -11.03 9.10 4.72
C ILE A 231 -11.80 8.80 5.99
N PRO A 232 -12.43 9.81 6.63
CA PRO A 232 -13.24 9.61 7.81
C PRO A 232 -14.49 8.77 7.51
N ASN A 233 -14.44 7.48 7.82
CA ASN A 233 -15.59 6.60 7.72
C ASN A 233 -16.30 6.51 9.07
N ASN A 234 -17.61 6.57 9.08
CA ASN A 234 -18.44 6.24 10.22
C ASN A 234 -19.10 4.85 10.04
N LYS A 235 -19.95 4.43 10.99
CA LYS A 235 -20.59 3.12 10.92
C LYS A 235 -21.61 3.00 9.79
N GLU A 236 -22.19 4.11 9.37
CA GLU A 236 -23.30 4.17 8.41
C GLU A 236 -22.78 4.52 7.01
N ASP A 237 -21.79 5.42 6.93
CA ASP A 237 -21.25 5.93 5.68
C ASP A 237 -19.82 5.41 5.42
N ARG A 238 -19.69 4.67 4.36
CA ARG A 238 -18.41 4.18 3.85
C ARG A 238 -17.88 5.13 2.78
N LEU A 239 -17.47 6.32 3.21
CA LEU A 239 -17.02 7.37 2.31
C LEU A 239 -15.85 6.96 1.40
N THR A 240 -14.95 6.09 1.89
CA THR A 240 -13.90 5.48 1.05
C THR A 240 -14.52 4.82 -0.19
N LEU A 241 -15.50 3.93 0.01
CA LEU A 241 -16.14 3.21 -1.09
C LEU A 241 -17.01 4.13 -1.97
N HIS A 242 -17.64 5.13 -1.37
CA HIS A 242 -18.39 6.14 -2.12
C HIS A 242 -17.48 6.87 -3.11
N TRP A 243 -16.31 7.33 -2.65
CA TRP A 243 -15.36 8.02 -3.50
C TRP A 243 -14.71 7.12 -4.55
N MET A 244 -14.37 5.88 -4.19
CA MET A 244 -13.86 4.89 -5.15
C MET A 244 -14.88 4.63 -6.25
N LYS A 245 -16.13 4.37 -5.89
CA LYS A 245 -17.23 4.19 -6.85
C LYS A 245 -17.35 5.40 -7.77
N LYS A 246 -17.44 6.59 -7.20
CA LYS A 246 -17.65 7.83 -7.95
C LYS A 246 -16.50 8.09 -8.93
N THR A 247 -15.26 7.85 -8.50
CA THR A 247 -14.08 7.99 -9.37
C THR A 247 -14.09 6.93 -10.49
N TYR A 248 -14.42 5.69 -10.16
CA TYR A 248 -14.52 4.64 -11.17
C TYR A 248 -15.58 4.95 -12.22
N GLU A 249 -16.79 5.33 -11.80
CA GLU A 249 -17.87 5.72 -12.72
C GLU A 249 -17.45 6.91 -13.61
N HIS A 250 -16.76 7.89 -13.03
CA HIS A 250 -16.24 9.04 -13.79
C HIS A 250 -15.22 8.65 -14.86
N LEU A 251 -14.29 7.76 -14.55
CA LEU A 251 -13.18 7.39 -15.43
C LEU A 251 -13.52 6.30 -16.45
N TYR A 252 -14.47 5.42 -16.13
CA TYR A 252 -14.69 4.21 -16.91
C TYR A 252 -16.10 4.05 -17.49
N GLU A 253 -17.07 4.83 -17.02
CA GLU A 253 -18.49 4.69 -17.42
C GLU A 253 -19.09 5.94 -18.10
N ASN A 254 -18.34 7.06 -18.16
CA ASN A 254 -18.77 8.30 -18.82
C ASN A 254 -18.23 8.47 -20.23
#